data_3a775dba9996458e7d391526fa9046d9
#
_entry.id   3a775dba9996458e7d391526fa9046d9
#
_cell.length_a   1.000
_cell.length_b   1.000
_cell.length_c   1.000
_cell.angle_alpha   90.00
_cell.angle_beta   90.00
_cell.angle_gamma   90.00
#
_symmetry.space_group_name_H-M   'P 1'
#
loop_
_entity.id
_entity.type
_entity.pdbx_description
1 polymer ?
#
loop_
_entity_poly.entity_id
_entity_poly.type
_entity_poly.pdbx_seq_one_letter_code
_entity_poly.pdbx_strand_id
1 'polypeptide(L)'
;MQPLVPLVTLDFTQDALLDALLPLDDAGLDALAFGVIGFDADTIVRDYNAFESRMAGLSRERVVGLPLFTAVAICMNNFMVAHRFEEAAEVGVALDATIDYVLTLRMHPQRVQLRLLARPGEARRFVLIQRKPGA
;
A
#
# COMPACT_ATOMS: atom_id res chain seq x y z
N MET A 1 11.70 -19.61 28.95
CA MET A 1 11.66 -19.91 27.54
C MET A 1 10.52 -19.10 26.88
N GLN A 2 10.87 -18.27 25.95
CA GLN A 2 9.87 -17.50 25.25
C GLN A 2 9.10 -18.38 24.28
N PRO A 3 7.77 -18.37 24.32
CA PRO A 3 7.02 -19.04 23.26
C PRO A 3 7.37 -18.41 21.92
N LEU A 4 7.62 -19.24 20.95
CA LEU A 4 7.78 -18.77 19.58
C LEU A 4 6.47 -18.12 19.17
N VAL A 5 6.50 -16.80 19.06
CA VAL A 5 5.39 -16.09 18.45
C VAL A 5 5.43 -16.48 16.98
N PRO A 6 4.40 -17.16 16.46
CA PRO A 6 4.40 -17.46 15.03
C PRO A 6 4.49 -16.15 14.28
N LEU A 7 5.40 -16.08 13.31
CA LEU A 7 5.43 -15.00 12.36
C LEU A 7 4.06 -14.97 11.69
N VAL A 8 3.29 -13.93 12.00
CA VAL A 8 2.00 -13.74 11.36
C VAL A 8 2.29 -13.34 9.93
N THR A 9 2.20 -14.30 9.03
CA THR A 9 2.36 -14.04 7.61
C THR A 9 1.00 -13.59 7.08
N LEU A 10 0.90 -12.31 6.74
CA LEU A 10 -0.31 -11.79 6.10
C LEU A 10 -0.26 -12.12 4.62
N ASP A 11 -1.43 -12.45 4.09
CA ASP A 11 -1.60 -12.76 2.68
C ASP A 11 -2.20 -11.54 1.97
N PHE A 12 -1.68 -11.22 0.79
CA PHE A 12 -2.20 -10.11 -0.01
C PHE A 12 -3.70 -10.24 -0.29
N THR A 13 -4.19 -11.47 -0.38
CA THR A 13 -5.58 -11.77 -0.75
C THR A 13 -6.50 -12.06 0.43
N GLN A 14 -5.98 -12.04 1.67
CA GLN A 14 -6.80 -12.42 2.82
C GLN A 14 -7.92 -11.41 3.10
N ASP A 15 -9.00 -11.90 3.71
CA ASP A 15 -10.10 -11.06 4.16
C ASP A 15 -9.67 -10.17 5.33
N ALA A 16 -10.31 -9.03 5.49
CA ALA A 16 -10.08 -8.09 6.59
C ALA A 16 -8.61 -7.66 6.71
N LEU A 17 -7.94 -7.49 5.58
CA LEU A 17 -6.51 -7.17 5.57
C LEU A 17 -6.21 -5.83 6.23
N LEU A 18 -7.09 -4.84 6.09
CA LEU A 18 -6.89 -3.54 6.75
C LEU A 18 -6.81 -3.70 8.28
N ASP A 19 -7.70 -4.50 8.87
CA ASP A 19 -7.66 -4.76 10.31
C ASP A 19 -6.36 -5.43 10.74
N ALA A 20 -5.79 -6.26 9.88
CA ALA A 20 -4.54 -6.94 10.17
C ALA A 20 -3.31 -6.02 10.02
N LEU A 21 -3.39 -5.01 9.14
CA LEU A 21 -2.30 -4.06 8.92
C LEU A 21 -2.21 -2.98 9.98
N LEU A 22 -3.34 -2.49 10.45
CA LEU A 22 -3.38 -1.34 11.36
C LEU A 22 -2.54 -1.51 12.63
N PRO A 23 -2.50 -2.68 13.30
CA PRO A 23 -1.68 -2.83 14.49
C PRO A 23 -0.17 -3.02 14.23
N LEU A 24 0.23 -3.19 12.98
CA LEU A 24 1.65 -3.43 12.66
C LEU A 24 2.47 -2.16 12.77
N ASP A 25 3.66 -2.30 13.35
CA ASP A 25 4.69 -1.27 13.31
C ASP A 25 5.57 -1.41 12.04
N ASP A 26 6.60 -0.61 11.92
CA ASP A 26 7.51 -0.67 10.78
C ASP A 26 8.12 -2.06 10.60
N ALA A 27 8.53 -2.70 11.69
CA ALA A 27 9.10 -4.04 11.61
C ALA A 27 8.08 -5.06 11.11
N GLY A 28 6.85 -4.97 11.55
CA GLY A 28 5.77 -5.84 11.09
C GLY A 28 5.47 -5.64 9.61
N LEU A 29 5.42 -4.41 9.15
CA LEU A 29 5.21 -4.11 7.73
C LEU A 29 6.38 -4.58 6.88
N ASP A 30 7.61 -4.44 7.38
CA ASP A 30 8.81 -4.86 6.66
C ASP A 30 8.93 -6.38 6.50
N ALA A 31 8.24 -7.14 7.35
CA ALA A 31 8.23 -8.60 7.26
C ALA A 31 7.30 -9.13 6.18
N LEU A 32 6.46 -8.28 5.58
CA LEU A 32 5.50 -8.71 4.58
C LEU A 32 6.16 -8.96 3.22
N ALA A 33 5.62 -9.93 2.47
CA ALA A 33 6.13 -10.35 1.18
C ALA A 33 5.45 -9.63 0.00
N PHE A 34 4.87 -8.47 0.26
CA PHE A 34 4.29 -7.60 -0.77
C PHE A 34 4.54 -6.15 -0.38
N GLY A 35 4.40 -5.24 -1.35
CA GLY A 35 4.61 -3.82 -1.10
C GLY A 35 3.48 -3.18 -0.33
N VAL A 36 3.82 -2.32 0.63
CA VAL A 36 2.84 -1.57 1.42
C VAL A 36 3.21 -0.09 1.40
N ILE A 37 2.28 0.72 0.95
CA ILE A 37 2.37 2.17 1.05
C ILE A 37 1.18 2.65 1.89
N GLY A 38 1.45 3.20 3.07
CA GLY A 38 0.44 3.80 3.91
C GLY A 38 0.47 5.32 3.78
N PHE A 39 -0.69 5.94 3.77
CA PHE A 39 -0.78 7.39 3.66
C PHE A 39 -1.97 7.92 4.47
N ASP A 40 -1.96 9.20 4.74
CA ASP A 40 -2.98 9.85 5.55
C ASP A 40 -4.08 10.50 4.69
N ALA A 41 -5.01 11.18 5.35
CA ALA A 41 -6.13 11.83 4.69
C ALA A 41 -5.69 12.94 3.71
N ASP A 42 -4.51 13.50 3.90
CA ASP A 42 -3.93 14.50 3.00
C ASP A 42 -3.08 13.88 1.90
N THR A 43 -3.12 12.56 1.77
CA THR A 43 -2.37 11.75 0.81
C THR A 43 -0.85 11.79 1.01
N ILE A 44 -0.40 12.15 2.20
CA ILE A 44 1.02 12.16 2.56
C ILE A 44 1.45 10.76 2.99
N VAL A 45 2.52 10.26 2.42
CA VAL A 45 3.05 8.92 2.76
C VAL A 45 3.51 8.89 4.20
N ARG A 46 3.04 7.90 4.96
CA ARG A 46 3.41 7.67 6.35
C ARG A 46 4.11 6.33 6.55
N ASP A 47 3.78 5.34 5.73
CA ASP A 47 4.38 4.01 5.80
C ASP A 47 4.88 3.62 4.41
N TYR A 48 6.05 3.02 4.36
CA TYR A 48 6.64 2.53 3.12
C TYR A 48 7.54 1.37 3.48
N ASN A 49 7.07 0.14 3.24
CA ASN A 49 7.77 -1.01 3.79
C ASN A 49 9.03 -1.38 3.00
N ALA A 50 9.85 -2.24 3.61
CA ALA A 50 11.12 -2.66 3.03
C ALA A 50 10.94 -3.37 1.69
N PHE A 51 9.88 -4.16 1.55
CA PHE A 51 9.60 -4.86 0.28
C PHE A 51 9.42 -3.84 -0.85
N GLU A 52 8.58 -2.84 -0.65
CA GLU A 52 8.33 -1.81 -1.67
C GLU A 52 9.59 -0.96 -1.93
N SER A 53 10.33 -0.63 -0.89
CA SER A 53 11.58 0.11 -1.02
C SER A 53 12.57 -0.62 -1.95
N ARG A 54 12.74 -1.93 -1.76
CA ARG A 54 13.62 -2.73 -2.62
C ARG A 54 13.13 -2.80 -4.06
N MET A 55 11.84 -3.07 -4.22
CA MET A 55 11.26 -3.30 -5.55
C MET A 55 11.17 -2.02 -6.37
N ALA A 56 10.85 -0.91 -5.75
CA ALA A 56 10.75 0.39 -6.41
C ALA A 56 12.09 1.13 -6.49
N GLY A 57 13.07 0.71 -5.70
CA GLY A 57 14.37 1.37 -5.68
C GLY A 57 14.35 2.75 -5.02
N LEU A 58 13.40 2.99 -4.12
CA LEU A 58 13.29 4.25 -3.39
C LEU A 58 13.44 3.97 -1.89
N SER A 59 14.21 4.79 -1.21
CA SER A 59 14.38 4.64 0.24
C SER A 59 13.19 5.19 1.00
N ARG A 60 12.88 4.57 2.13
CA ARG A 60 11.81 5.04 3.03
C ARG A 60 12.01 6.50 3.42
N GLU A 61 13.24 6.88 3.73
CA GLU A 61 13.57 8.23 4.19
C GLU A 61 13.26 9.30 3.15
N ARG A 62 13.32 8.94 1.87
CA ARG A 62 13.01 9.87 0.78
C ARG A 62 11.53 9.98 0.50
N VAL A 63 10.77 8.96 0.85
CA VAL A 63 9.37 8.83 0.44
C VAL A 63 8.42 9.28 1.54
N VAL A 64 8.68 8.90 2.79
CA VAL A 64 7.81 9.26 3.91
C VAL A 64 7.79 10.78 4.07
N GLY A 65 6.59 11.34 4.16
CA GLY A 65 6.38 12.78 4.25
C GLY A 65 6.10 13.46 2.92
N LEU A 66 6.20 12.74 1.81
CA LEU A 66 5.89 13.29 0.48
C LEU A 66 4.47 12.95 0.06
N PRO A 67 3.85 13.78 -0.80
CA PRO A 67 2.53 13.45 -1.37
C PRO A 67 2.65 12.19 -2.24
N LEU A 68 1.77 11.22 -2.00
CA LEU A 68 1.82 9.94 -2.71
C LEU A 68 1.60 10.12 -4.21
N PHE A 69 0.51 10.77 -4.59
CA PHE A 69 0.05 10.78 -5.97
C PHE A 69 0.68 11.88 -6.84
N THR A 70 1.39 12.81 -6.25
CA THR A 70 2.02 13.89 -7.01
C THR A 70 3.54 13.86 -6.97
N ALA A 71 4.13 13.09 -6.05
CA ALA A 71 5.59 13.02 -5.90
C ALA A 71 6.15 11.60 -5.93
N VAL A 72 5.44 10.62 -5.35
CA VAL A 72 5.96 9.26 -5.18
C VAL A 72 5.47 8.31 -6.26
N ALA A 73 4.17 8.25 -6.50
CA ALA A 73 3.56 7.33 -7.44
C ALA A 73 2.60 8.08 -8.36
N ILE A 74 3.17 8.91 -9.22
CA ILE A 74 2.40 9.76 -10.15
C ILE A 74 1.57 8.90 -11.10
N CYS A 75 2.04 7.70 -11.45
CA CYS A 75 1.31 6.75 -12.29
C CYS A 75 -0.01 6.27 -11.67
N MET A 76 -0.19 6.47 -10.36
CA MET A 76 -1.44 6.13 -9.65
C MET A 76 -2.37 7.33 -9.47
N ASN A 77 -2.00 8.51 -9.98
CA ASN A 77 -2.82 9.72 -9.87
C ASN A 77 -3.88 9.74 -10.97
N ASN A 78 -4.87 8.90 -10.84
CA ASN A 78 -5.92 8.75 -11.84
C ASN A 78 -7.20 8.21 -11.19
N PHE A 79 -8.23 8.01 -12.01
CA PHE A 79 -9.54 7.55 -11.54
C PHE A 79 -9.54 6.09 -11.07
N MET A 80 -8.52 5.30 -11.41
CA MET A 80 -8.44 3.90 -10.99
C MET A 80 -7.91 3.75 -9.57
N VAL A 81 -7.09 4.68 -9.09
CA VAL A 81 -6.47 4.60 -7.77
C VAL A 81 -6.79 5.83 -6.93
N ALA A 82 -6.17 6.97 -7.22
CA ALA A 82 -6.31 8.17 -6.38
C ALA A 82 -7.77 8.61 -6.22
N HIS A 83 -8.50 8.66 -7.33
CA HIS A 83 -9.89 9.09 -7.32
C HIS A 83 -10.80 8.15 -6.52
N ARG A 84 -10.50 6.86 -6.50
CA ARG A 84 -11.30 5.91 -5.72
C ARG A 84 -11.20 6.16 -4.22
N PHE A 85 -10.03 6.55 -3.73
CA PHE A 85 -9.88 6.95 -2.33
C PHE A 85 -10.66 8.22 -2.02
N GLU A 86 -10.60 9.21 -2.91
CA GLU A 86 -11.36 10.46 -2.74
C GLU A 86 -12.86 10.21 -2.73
N GLU A 87 -13.34 9.43 -3.67
CA GLU A 87 -14.76 9.11 -3.79
C GLU A 87 -15.27 8.35 -2.58
N ALA A 88 -14.52 7.33 -2.12
CA ALA A 88 -14.90 6.57 -0.93
C ALA A 88 -14.99 7.47 0.30
N ALA A 89 -14.05 8.40 0.45
CA ALA A 89 -14.04 9.34 1.57
C ALA A 89 -15.23 10.31 1.50
N GLU A 90 -15.57 10.82 0.31
CA GLU A 90 -16.70 11.73 0.12
C GLU A 90 -18.05 11.05 0.44
N VAL A 91 -18.19 9.82 -0.04
CA VAL A 91 -19.44 9.06 0.17
C VAL A 91 -19.51 8.48 1.58
N GLY A 92 -18.37 8.33 2.24
CA GLY A 92 -18.32 7.77 3.59
C GLY A 92 -18.45 6.26 3.63
N VAL A 93 -17.87 5.57 2.65
CA VAL A 93 -17.90 4.10 2.56
C VAL A 93 -16.50 3.52 2.66
N ALA A 94 -16.42 2.26 3.06
CA ALA A 94 -15.16 1.52 3.07
C ALA A 94 -14.74 1.20 1.64
N LEU A 95 -13.42 1.19 1.42
CA LEU A 95 -12.82 0.77 0.16
C LEU A 95 -11.95 -0.46 0.42
N ASP A 96 -12.21 -1.52 -0.31
CA ASP A 96 -11.36 -2.70 -0.37
C ASP A 96 -11.51 -3.28 -1.78
N ALA A 97 -10.58 -2.89 -2.66
CA ALA A 97 -10.67 -3.26 -4.06
C ALA A 97 -9.31 -3.76 -4.54
N THR A 98 -9.30 -4.88 -5.23
CA THR A 98 -8.11 -5.43 -5.87
C THR A 98 -8.26 -5.25 -7.38
N ILE A 99 -7.27 -4.62 -7.98
CA ILE A 99 -7.28 -4.32 -9.42
C ILE A 99 -6.00 -4.79 -10.08
N ASP A 100 -6.10 -5.22 -11.34
CA ASP A 100 -4.93 -5.42 -12.17
C ASP A 100 -4.44 -4.04 -12.64
N TYR A 101 -3.13 -3.85 -12.61
CA TYR A 101 -2.56 -2.54 -12.89
C TYR A 101 -1.20 -2.68 -13.55
N VAL A 102 -0.77 -1.63 -14.23
CA VAL A 102 0.57 -1.56 -14.80
C VAL A 102 1.28 -0.35 -14.20
N LEU A 103 2.35 -0.62 -13.45
CA LEU A 103 3.21 0.45 -12.96
C LEU A 103 4.17 0.87 -14.07
N THR A 104 4.24 2.16 -14.32
CA THR A 104 5.09 2.71 -15.39
C THR A 104 6.29 3.48 -14.83
N LEU A 105 6.70 3.14 -13.61
CA LEU A 105 7.85 3.78 -12.98
C LEU A 105 9.14 3.41 -13.70
N ARG A 106 10.00 4.39 -13.92
CA ARG A 106 11.37 4.21 -14.46
C ARG A 106 11.44 3.53 -15.82
N MET A 107 10.47 3.81 -16.70
CA MET A 107 10.47 3.32 -18.08
C MET A 107 10.37 1.79 -18.24
N HIS A 108 10.12 1.07 -17.17
CA HIS A 108 9.89 -0.37 -17.22
C HIS A 108 8.47 -0.68 -16.77
N PRO A 109 7.53 -0.89 -17.71
CA PRO A 109 6.17 -1.29 -17.34
C PRO A 109 6.19 -2.60 -16.55
N GLN A 110 5.51 -2.62 -15.42
CA GLN A 110 5.47 -3.79 -14.55
C GLN A 110 4.02 -4.12 -14.23
N ARG A 111 3.60 -5.34 -14.53
CA ARG A 111 2.27 -5.82 -14.21
C ARG A 111 2.20 -6.17 -12.73
N VAL A 112 1.20 -5.62 -12.08
CA VAL A 112 0.99 -5.81 -10.64
C VAL A 112 -0.48 -6.00 -10.37
N GLN A 113 -0.80 -6.44 -9.16
CA GLN A 113 -2.12 -6.25 -8.57
C GLN A 113 -1.99 -5.21 -7.48
N LEU A 114 -2.93 -4.28 -7.44
CA LEU A 114 -3.04 -3.30 -6.37
C LEU A 114 -4.26 -3.63 -5.54
N ARG A 115 -4.12 -3.53 -4.22
CA ARG A 115 -5.26 -3.61 -3.31
C ARG A 115 -5.36 -2.28 -2.58
N LEU A 116 -6.51 -1.64 -2.69
CA LEU A 116 -6.78 -0.31 -2.16
C LEU A 116 -7.61 -0.46 -0.90
N LEU A 117 -7.12 0.03 0.21
CA LEU A 117 -7.77 -0.13 1.51
C LEU A 117 -7.99 1.20 2.20
N ALA A 118 -9.23 1.48 2.59
CA ALA A 118 -9.60 2.62 3.40
C ALA A 118 -10.94 2.35 4.08
N ARG A 119 -11.23 3.06 5.17
CA ARG A 119 -12.57 3.00 5.78
C ARG A 119 -12.89 4.29 6.49
N PRO A 120 -14.18 4.62 6.65
CA PRO A 120 -14.61 5.81 7.40
C PRO A 120 -14.09 5.79 8.82
N GLY A 121 -13.64 6.94 9.31
CA GLY A 121 -13.15 7.07 10.67
C GLY A 121 -11.72 6.63 10.89
N GLU A 122 -11.07 6.02 9.89
CA GLU A 122 -9.67 5.64 9.94
C GLU A 122 -8.84 6.56 9.06
N ALA A 123 -7.85 7.24 9.66
CA ALA A 123 -7.01 8.17 8.92
C ALA A 123 -6.01 7.46 8.01
N ARG A 124 -5.57 6.25 8.38
CA ARG A 124 -4.59 5.48 7.61
C ARG A 124 -5.26 4.77 6.44
N ARG A 125 -4.65 4.92 5.28
CA ARG A 125 -5.09 4.29 4.04
C ARG A 125 -3.90 3.59 3.42
N PHE A 126 -4.16 2.53 2.63
CA PHE A 126 -3.09 1.72 2.08
C PHE A 126 -3.29 1.44 0.61
N VAL A 127 -2.19 1.49 -0.13
CA VAL A 127 -2.05 0.83 -1.42
C VAL A 127 -1.08 -0.32 -1.22
N LEU A 128 -1.55 -1.54 -1.50
CA LEU A 128 -0.73 -2.74 -1.43
C LEU A 128 -0.38 -3.17 -2.86
N ILE A 129 0.85 -3.63 -3.05
CA ILE A 129 1.36 -3.94 -4.38
C ILE A 129 1.87 -5.37 -4.40
N GLN A 130 1.21 -6.23 -5.18
CA GLN A 130 1.64 -7.60 -5.43
C GLN A 130 2.18 -7.68 -6.85
N ARG A 131 3.48 -7.89 -6.96
CA ARG A 131 4.13 -8.04 -8.25
C ARG A 131 4.00 -9.46 -8.74
N LYS A 132 3.66 -9.63 -10.01
CA LYS A 132 3.50 -10.95 -10.61
C LYS A 132 4.88 -11.48 -11.01
N PRO A 133 5.26 -12.69 -10.55
CA PRO A 133 6.55 -13.26 -10.92
C PRO A 133 6.57 -13.62 -12.40
N GLY A 134 7.72 -13.43 -13.04
CA GLY A 134 7.98 -13.92 -14.37
C GLY A 134 7.25 -13.26 -15.52
N ALA A 135 6.73 -12.09 -15.30
CA ALA A 135 6.08 -11.33 -16.38
C ALA A 135 7.10 -10.65 -17.27
#